data_60ee45a936651b380ce9b829d6d5c3aa
#
_entry.id   60ee45a936651b380ce9b829d6d5c3aa
#
_cell.length_a   1.000
_cell.length_b   1.000
_cell.length_c   1.000
_cell.angle_alpha   90.00
_cell.angle_beta   90.00
_cell.angle_gamma   90.00
#
_symmetry.space_group_name_H-M   'P 1'
#
loop_
_entity.id
_entity.type
_entity.pdbx_description
1 polymer ?
#
loop_
_entity_poly.entity_id
_entity_poly.type
_entity_poly.pdbx_seq_one_letter_code
_entity_poly.pdbx_strand_id
1 'polypeptide(L)'
;MLLKYLINMDRKTKIIATVGPSLSSESKINKIIDAGANVLRINFSHGTLEDHENVISWARKSNKQVAIMQDIQGPKIRTGISSENTFLEKSKKVSLTNIETESNSEIVFINYENLLRDVKVEDRVFIDDGQIVLKVVEKENDKLEALILIGGELRNNQGVAFPDSNLSVSAITSKDKDDLKFGIEQDVDFVAVSFVR
;
A
#
# COMPACT_ATOMS: atom_id res chain seq x y z
N MET A 1 -7.35 -36.26 24.12
CA MET A 1 -8.23 -36.79 23.05
C MET A 1 -9.21 -35.72 22.53
N LEU A 2 -9.76 -34.84 23.38
CA LEU A 2 -10.68 -33.77 22.95
C LEU A 2 -10.05 -32.68 22.06
N LEU A 3 -8.77 -32.36 22.24
CA LEU A 3 -8.08 -31.32 21.46
C LEU A 3 -7.91 -31.67 19.96
N LYS A 4 -7.82 -32.97 19.60
CA LYS A 4 -7.75 -33.43 18.21
C LYS A 4 -9.08 -33.31 17.47
N TYR A 5 -10.20 -33.32 18.16
CA TYR A 5 -11.54 -33.16 17.55
C TYR A 5 -11.89 -31.70 17.22
N LEU A 6 -11.32 -30.74 17.95
CA LEU A 6 -11.53 -29.30 17.70
C LEU A 6 -10.75 -28.76 16.49
N ILE A 7 -9.72 -29.46 16.04
CA ILE A 7 -8.86 -29.05 14.91
C ILE A 7 -9.48 -29.44 13.56
N ASN A 8 -10.48 -30.32 13.54
CA ASN A 8 -11.15 -30.80 12.33
C ASN A 8 -12.54 -30.17 12.09
N MET A 9 -12.87 -29.08 12.72
CA MET A 9 -14.03 -28.31 12.33
C MET A 9 -13.74 -27.66 10.97
N ASP A 10 -14.55 -28.00 9.99
CA ASP A 10 -14.51 -27.47 8.63
C ASP A 10 -14.78 -25.97 8.67
N ARG A 11 -13.70 -25.19 8.88
CA ARG A 11 -13.80 -23.73 8.99
C ARG A 11 -14.25 -23.17 7.65
N LYS A 12 -15.41 -22.53 7.64
CA LYS A 12 -15.92 -21.81 6.46
C LYS A 12 -15.10 -20.56 6.15
N THR A 13 -14.61 -19.88 7.17
CA THR A 13 -13.77 -18.68 7.03
C THR A 13 -12.33 -19.07 6.66
N LYS A 14 -11.82 -18.52 5.56
CA LYS A 14 -10.44 -18.69 5.14
C LYS A 14 -9.55 -17.64 5.81
N ILE A 15 -8.34 -18.07 6.21
CA ILE A 15 -7.35 -17.20 6.84
C ILE A 15 -6.29 -16.85 5.82
N ILE A 16 -6.14 -15.55 5.54
CA ILE A 16 -5.05 -15.00 4.75
C ILE A 16 -4.00 -14.47 5.75
N ALA A 17 -2.80 -15.07 5.71
CA ALA A 17 -1.68 -14.65 6.54
C ALA A 17 -0.69 -13.85 5.69
N THR A 18 -0.44 -12.59 6.06
CA THR A 18 0.59 -11.80 5.41
C THR A 18 1.98 -12.22 5.89
N VAL A 19 2.85 -12.56 4.94
CA VAL A 19 4.25 -12.86 5.22
C VAL A 19 5.01 -11.56 5.47
N GLY A 20 5.55 -11.42 6.66
CA GLY A 20 6.35 -10.29 7.09
C GLY A 20 7.70 -10.73 7.66
N PRO A 21 8.53 -9.81 8.16
CA PRO A 21 9.89 -10.11 8.65
C PRO A 21 9.93 -11.17 9.76
N SER A 22 8.84 -11.35 10.50
CA SER A 22 8.74 -12.41 11.51
C SER A 22 8.70 -13.83 10.92
N LEU A 23 8.34 -13.99 9.64
CA LEU A 23 8.22 -15.28 8.93
C LEU A 23 9.42 -15.53 8.00
N SER A 24 10.63 -15.32 8.49
CA SER A 24 11.90 -15.32 7.75
C SER A 24 12.58 -16.70 7.63
N SER A 25 11.84 -17.82 7.78
CA SER A 25 12.40 -19.16 7.64
C SER A 25 11.33 -20.20 7.31
N GLU A 26 11.75 -21.30 6.67
CA GLU A 26 10.89 -22.44 6.33
C GLU A 26 10.11 -22.98 7.54
N SER A 27 10.79 -23.12 8.69
CA SER A 27 10.16 -23.59 9.93
C SER A 27 9.01 -22.68 10.39
N LYS A 28 9.16 -21.35 10.25
CA LYS A 28 8.13 -20.40 10.62
C LYS A 28 6.96 -20.39 9.62
N ILE A 29 7.23 -20.52 8.34
CA ILE A 29 6.22 -20.69 7.30
C ILE A 29 5.41 -21.98 7.55
N ASN A 30 6.07 -23.09 7.82
CA ASN A 30 5.39 -24.34 8.14
C ASN A 30 4.51 -24.22 9.40
N LYS A 31 4.97 -23.54 10.44
CA LYS A 31 4.17 -23.28 11.65
C LYS A 31 2.88 -22.53 11.38
N ILE A 32 2.90 -21.48 10.55
CA ILE A 32 1.69 -20.70 10.24
C ILE A 32 0.72 -21.51 9.36
N ILE A 33 1.23 -22.31 8.44
CA ILE A 33 0.44 -23.25 7.64
C ILE A 33 -0.21 -24.31 8.56
N ASP A 34 0.55 -24.86 9.49
CA ASP A 34 0.05 -25.84 10.46
C ASP A 34 -0.99 -25.26 11.40
N ALA A 35 -0.84 -23.99 11.78
CA ALA A 35 -1.84 -23.25 12.57
C ALA A 35 -3.13 -22.99 11.78
N GLY A 36 -3.13 -23.23 10.46
CA GLY A 36 -4.32 -23.24 9.62
C GLY A 36 -4.47 -22.03 8.69
N ALA A 37 -3.38 -21.36 8.31
CA ALA A 37 -3.41 -20.42 7.20
C ALA A 37 -3.85 -21.14 5.91
N ASN A 38 -4.76 -20.51 5.17
CA ASN A 38 -5.26 -21.02 3.90
C ASN A 38 -4.57 -20.34 2.71
N VAL A 39 -4.15 -19.09 2.90
CA VAL A 39 -3.45 -18.27 1.91
C VAL A 39 -2.28 -17.56 2.58
N LEU A 40 -1.11 -17.61 1.96
CA LEU A 40 0.03 -16.75 2.30
C LEU A 40 0.05 -15.57 1.35
N ARG A 41 -0.15 -14.35 1.89
CA ARG A 41 -0.07 -13.10 1.13
C ARG A 41 1.36 -12.57 1.19
N ILE A 42 1.99 -12.41 0.04
CA ILE A 42 3.33 -11.85 -0.14
C ILE A 42 3.16 -10.42 -0.69
N ASN A 43 3.61 -9.42 0.08
CA ASN A 43 3.51 -8.02 -0.31
C ASN A 43 4.74 -7.61 -1.13
N PHE A 44 4.58 -7.44 -2.44
CA PHE A 44 5.63 -7.03 -3.38
C PHE A 44 6.03 -5.55 -3.28
N SER A 45 5.44 -4.81 -2.35
CA SER A 45 5.93 -3.47 -2.00
C SER A 45 7.22 -3.51 -1.18
N HIS A 46 7.60 -4.64 -0.61
CA HIS A 46 8.72 -4.82 0.31
C HIS A 46 9.44 -6.14 0.02
N GLY A 47 10.71 -6.23 0.41
CA GLY A 47 11.53 -7.41 0.18
C GLY A 47 12.12 -7.47 -1.23
N THR A 48 12.88 -8.52 -1.50
CA THR A 48 13.51 -8.80 -2.79
C THR A 48 12.80 -9.97 -3.48
N LEU A 49 13.01 -10.15 -4.79
CA LEU A 49 12.49 -11.32 -5.52
C LEU A 49 13.02 -12.63 -4.92
N GLU A 50 14.27 -12.65 -4.44
CA GLU A 50 14.88 -13.80 -3.76
C GLU A 50 14.15 -14.14 -2.45
N ASP A 51 13.78 -13.13 -1.65
CA ASP A 51 12.99 -13.33 -0.43
C ASP A 51 11.62 -13.95 -0.78
N HIS A 52 10.99 -13.47 -1.83
CA HIS A 52 9.69 -13.97 -2.28
C HIS A 52 9.78 -15.42 -2.80
N GLU A 53 10.81 -15.71 -3.61
CA GLU A 53 11.08 -17.06 -4.11
C GLU A 53 11.30 -18.06 -2.96
N ASN A 54 12.08 -17.66 -1.95
CA ASN A 54 12.30 -18.49 -0.77
C ASN A 54 10.99 -18.83 -0.06
N VAL A 55 10.13 -17.82 0.19
CA VAL A 55 8.82 -18.02 0.83
C VAL A 55 7.94 -18.96 0.00
N ILE A 56 7.87 -18.76 -1.31
CA ILE A 56 7.09 -19.62 -2.22
C ILE A 56 7.61 -21.06 -2.19
N SER A 57 8.93 -21.23 -2.29
CA SER A 57 9.57 -22.55 -2.22
C SER A 57 9.27 -23.27 -0.91
N TRP A 58 9.37 -22.58 0.24
CA TRP A 58 9.05 -23.17 1.54
C TRP A 58 7.58 -23.55 1.65
N ALA A 59 6.68 -22.72 1.15
CA ALA A 59 5.25 -23.00 1.15
C ALA A 59 4.91 -24.23 0.28
N ARG A 60 5.49 -24.33 -0.93
CA ARG A 60 5.28 -25.47 -1.84
C ARG A 60 5.86 -26.78 -1.33
N LYS A 61 6.91 -26.74 -0.50
CA LYS A 61 7.47 -27.92 0.18
C LYS A 61 6.66 -28.37 1.39
N SER A 62 5.69 -27.58 1.85
CA SER A 62 4.88 -27.95 3.00
C SER A 62 4.03 -29.19 2.75
N ASN A 63 3.82 -30.00 3.79
CA ASN A 63 2.95 -31.16 3.74
C ASN A 63 1.45 -30.85 3.62
N LYS A 64 1.07 -29.57 3.80
CA LYS A 64 -0.30 -29.07 3.65
C LYS A 64 -0.39 -28.10 2.49
N GLN A 65 -1.46 -28.21 1.73
CA GLN A 65 -1.73 -27.25 0.66
C GLN A 65 -2.06 -25.88 1.25
N VAL A 66 -1.39 -24.85 0.75
CA VAL A 66 -1.64 -23.44 1.02
C VAL A 66 -1.58 -22.68 -0.29
N ALA A 67 -2.51 -21.77 -0.51
CA ALA A 67 -2.47 -20.91 -1.67
C ALA A 67 -1.51 -19.73 -1.44
N ILE A 68 -0.92 -19.23 -2.52
CA ILE A 68 0.01 -18.10 -2.51
C ILE A 68 -0.66 -16.94 -3.22
N MET A 69 -0.72 -15.79 -2.56
CA MET A 69 -1.25 -14.55 -3.09
C MET A 69 -0.12 -13.54 -3.24
N GLN A 70 0.15 -13.15 -4.48
CA GLN A 70 1.00 -12.03 -4.82
C GLN A 70 0.18 -10.75 -4.70
N ASP A 71 0.60 -9.82 -3.83
CA ASP A 71 -0.02 -8.51 -3.69
C ASP A 71 0.89 -7.46 -4.32
N ILE A 72 0.51 -6.99 -5.53
CA ILE A 72 1.30 -6.03 -6.29
C ILE A 72 1.15 -4.62 -5.72
N GLN A 73 2.21 -3.83 -5.88
CA GLN A 73 2.32 -2.52 -5.24
C GLN A 73 1.30 -1.50 -5.77
N GLY A 74 1.08 -1.47 -7.09
CA GLY A 74 0.35 -0.40 -7.75
C GLY A 74 1.02 0.97 -7.69
N PRO A 75 0.36 2.01 -8.18
CA PRO A 75 0.88 3.37 -8.15
C PRO A 75 0.82 3.93 -6.72
N LYS A 76 1.94 3.97 -6.02
CA LYS A 76 2.03 4.58 -4.68
C LYS A 76 2.25 6.09 -4.80
N ILE A 77 1.18 6.86 -4.67
CA ILE A 77 1.29 8.30 -4.50
C ILE A 77 1.56 8.60 -3.02
N ARG A 78 2.57 9.41 -2.75
CA ARG A 78 3.03 9.72 -1.40
C ARG A 78 3.46 11.17 -1.27
N THR A 79 3.46 11.68 -0.04
CA THR A 79 4.25 12.87 0.32
C THR A 79 5.74 12.56 0.24
N GLY A 80 6.58 13.58 0.22
CA GLY A 80 8.03 13.43 0.33
C GLY A 80 8.53 13.41 1.78
N ILE A 81 9.75 13.91 1.94
CA ILE A 81 10.35 14.18 3.26
C ILE A 81 9.68 15.43 3.82
N SER A 82 9.40 15.40 5.11
CA SER A 82 8.82 16.51 5.87
C SER A 82 9.84 17.02 6.88
N SER A 83 9.87 18.33 7.10
CA SER A 83 10.66 18.90 8.19
C SER A 83 10.15 18.40 9.55
N GLU A 84 11.06 18.37 10.52
CA GLU A 84 10.74 17.87 11.86
C GLU A 84 9.56 18.63 12.49
N ASN A 85 8.68 17.89 13.15
CA ASN A 85 7.50 18.41 13.86
C ASN A 85 6.54 19.21 12.97
N THR A 86 6.44 18.91 11.67
CA THR A 86 5.48 19.56 10.79
C THR A 86 4.06 19.14 11.17
N PHE A 87 3.22 20.12 11.48
CA PHE A 87 1.81 19.91 11.80
C PHE A 87 0.93 20.76 10.89
N LEU A 88 -0.01 20.14 10.22
CA LEU A 88 -1.00 20.82 9.39
C LEU A 88 -2.20 21.21 10.26
N GLU A 89 -2.40 22.51 10.48
CA GLU A 89 -3.45 23.02 11.36
C GLU A 89 -4.78 23.17 10.62
N LYS A 90 -5.85 22.65 11.23
CA LYS A 90 -7.22 22.80 10.70
C LYS A 90 -7.55 24.24 10.39
N SER A 91 -8.28 24.48 9.29
CA SER A 91 -8.75 25.78 8.79
C SER A 91 -7.63 26.69 8.24
N LYS A 92 -6.38 26.26 8.23
CA LYS A 92 -5.32 26.93 7.49
C LYS A 92 -5.25 26.41 6.04
N LYS A 93 -4.57 27.16 5.19
CA LYS A 93 -4.25 26.75 3.81
C LYS A 93 -2.85 26.14 3.75
N VAL A 94 -2.65 25.26 2.80
CA VAL A 94 -1.36 24.65 2.45
C VAL A 94 -1.28 24.50 0.94
N SER A 95 -0.10 24.75 0.36
CA SER A 95 0.17 24.53 -1.06
C SER A 95 0.53 23.06 -1.30
N LEU A 96 -0.02 22.43 -2.35
CA LEU A 96 0.36 21.11 -2.81
C LEU A 96 1.13 21.24 -4.13
N THR A 97 2.29 20.61 -4.24
CA THR A 97 3.15 20.68 -5.42
C THR A 97 3.68 19.31 -5.81
N ASN A 98 3.96 19.12 -7.09
CA ASN A 98 4.70 17.95 -7.61
C ASN A 98 6.18 18.28 -7.90
N ILE A 99 6.63 19.48 -7.59
CA ILE A 99 8.05 19.87 -7.63
C ILE A 99 8.68 19.39 -6.34
N GLU A 100 9.72 18.55 -6.45
CA GLU A 100 10.38 17.95 -5.30
C GLU A 100 10.94 19.04 -4.36
N THR A 101 10.46 19.03 -3.13
CA THR A 101 10.88 19.92 -2.05
C THR A 101 10.63 19.26 -0.70
N GLU A 102 11.29 19.73 0.34
CA GLU A 102 10.96 19.37 1.71
C GLU A 102 9.59 19.94 2.10
N SER A 103 8.70 19.06 2.56
CA SER A 103 7.35 19.45 2.99
C SER A 103 7.37 20.13 4.36
N ASN A 104 6.52 21.13 4.55
CA ASN A 104 6.33 21.83 5.81
C ASN A 104 4.86 22.25 5.99
N SER A 105 4.56 23.12 6.97
CA SER A 105 3.20 23.60 7.22
C SER A 105 2.61 24.50 6.12
N GLU A 106 3.42 24.99 5.18
CA GLU A 106 3.00 25.89 4.10
C GLU A 106 2.95 25.19 2.74
N ILE A 107 3.81 24.18 2.52
CA ILE A 107 3.90 23.45 1.25
C ILE A 107 4.08 21.94 1.50
N VAL A 108 3.35 21.13 0.75
CA VAL A 108 3.45 19.66 0.77
C VAL A 108 3.78 19.17 -0.63
N PHE A 109 4.93 18.49 -0.74
CA PHE A 109 5.29 17.77 -1.96
C PHE A 109 4.51 16.46 -2.08
N ILE A 110 4.01 16.20 -3.27
CA ILE A 110 3.32 14.95 -3.63
C ILE A 110 3.98 14.36 -4.87
N ASN A 111 4.48 13.14 -4.79
CA ASN A 111 5.20 12.45 -5.87
C ASN A 111 4.28 11.99 -7.01
N TYR A 112 3.41 12.84 -7.48
CA TYR A 112 2.50 12.58 -8.57
C TYR A 112 2.68 13.57 -9.71
N GLU A 113 3.30 13.14 -10.80
CA GLU A 113 3.66 13.98 -11.95
C GLU A 113 2.46 14.77 -12.51
N ASN A 114 1.30 14.12 -12.59
CA ASN A 114 0.09 14.72 -13.15
C ASN A 114 -0.81 15.39 -12.10
N LEU A 115 -0.28 15.73 -10.91
CA LEU A 115 -1.04 16.33 -9.81
C LEU A 115 -1.89 17.52 -10.29
N LEU A 116 -1.23 18.47 -10.93
CA LEU A 116 -1.89 19.70 -11.41
C LEU A 116 -2.90 19.44 -12.54
N ARG A 117 -2.70 18.42 -13.36
CA ARG A 117 -3.61 18.10 -14.47
C ARG A 117 -4.89 17.43 -13.99
N ASP A 118 -4.77 16.46 -13.11
CA ASP A 118 -5.82 15.53 -12.78
C ASP A 118 -6.66 15.98 -11.59
N VAL A 119 -6.07 16.75 -10.65
CA VAL A 119 -6.76 17.25 -9.46
C VAL A 119 -7.39 18.61 -9.74
N LYS A 120 -8.63 18.79 -9.31
CA LYS A 120 -9.45 19.98 -9.55
C LYS A 120 -9.78 20.72 -8.26
N VAL A 121 -10.19 21.96 -8.40
CA VAL A 121 -10.83 22.71 -7.31
C VAL A 121 -12.06 21.93 -6.84
N GLU A 122 -12.31 21.90 -5.55
CA GLU A 122 -13.32 21.15 -4.80
C GLU A 122 -12.93 19.68 -4.49
N ASP A 123 -11.93 19.07 -5.18
CA ASP A 123 -11.48 17.73 -4.89
C ASP A 123 -10.84 17.63 -3.49
N ARG A 124 -11.04 16.51 -2.82
CA ARG A 124 -10.39 16.21 -1.55
C ARG A 124 -9.09 15.45 -1.76
N VAL A 125 -8.16 15.70 -0.87
CA VAL A 125 -6.87 15.00 -0.79
C VAL A 125 -6.77 14.39 0.60
N PHE A 126 -6.60 13.08 0.66
CA PHE A 126 -6.41 12.32 1.88
C PHE A 126 -4.94 11.96 2.05
N ILE A 127 -4.37 12.27 3.20
CA ILE A 127 -3.01 11.87 3.57
C ILE A 127 -3.12 10.93 4.77
N ASP A 128 -2.28 9.88 4.79
CA ASP A 128 -2.23 8.85 5.83
C ASP A 128 -3.61 8.22 6.09
N ASP A 129 -4.17 7.61 5.05
CA ASP A 129 -5.49 6.95 5.07
C ASP A 129 -6.63 7.84 5.57
N GLY A 130 -6.52 9.16 5.36
CA GLY A 130 -7.53 10.15 5.74
C GLY A 130 -7.38 10.69 7.17
N GLN A 131 -6.27 10.44 7.85
CA GLN A 131 -5.96 11.11 9.11
C GLN A 131 -5.79 12.62 8.92
N ILE A 132 -5.26 13.05 7.75
CA ILE A 132 -5.24 14.43 7.31
C ILE A 132 -6.14 14.53 6.07
N VAL A 133 -7.05 15.50 6.07
CA VAL A 133 -7.97 15.75 4.95
C VAL A 133 -7.84 17.19 4.50
N LEU A 134 -7.54 17.35 3.22
CA LEU A 134 -7.43 18.64 2.55
C LEU A 134 -8.54 18.75 1.50
N LYS A 135 -8.92 19.99 1.16
CA LYS A 135 -9.82 20.31 0.06
C LYS A 135 -9.16 21.37 -0.83
N VAL A 136 -9.00 21.07 -2.09
CA VAL A 136 -8.43 22.03 -3.05
C VAL A 136 -9.40 23.21 -3.22
N VAL A 137 -8.93 24.41 -3.00
CA VAL A 137 -9.73 25.66 -3.08
C VAL A 137 -9.33 26.56 -4.23
N GLU A 138 -8.08 26.40 -4.72
CA GLU A 138 -7.57 27.21 -5.83
C GLU A 138 -6.50 26.39 -6.58
N LYS A 139 -6.35 26.68 -7.87
CA LYS A 139 -5.34 26.07 -8.72
C LYS A 139 -4.53 27.16 -9.40
N GLU A 140 -3.24 27.14 -9.15
CA GLU A 140 -2.26 28.00 -9.80
C GLU A 140 -1.48 27.22 -10.89
N ASN A 141 -0.50 27.89 -11.52
CA ASN A 141 0.26 27.27 -12.63
C ASN A 141 1.15 26.11 -12.18
N ASP A 142 1.67 26.16 -10.95
CA ASP A 142 2.70 25.25 -10.43
C ASP A 142 2.32 24.58 -9.09
N LYS A 143 1.14 24.89 -8.53
CA LYS A 143 0.66 24.35 -7.26
C LYS A 143 -0.85 24.40 -7.14
N LEU A 144 -1.38 23.62 -6.19
CA LEU A 144 -2.77 23.69 -5.74
C LEU A 144 -2.81 24.27 -4.33
N GLU A 145 -3.67 25.25 -4.10
CA GLU A 145 -3.96 25.72 -2.75
C GLU A 145 -5.08 24.87 -2.14
N ALA A 146 -4.84 24.32 -0.97
CA ALA A 146 -5.80 23.46 -0.29
C ALA A 146 -6.11 23.97 1.11
N LEU A 147 -7.38 23.92 1.49
CA LEU A 147 -7.86 24.17 2.85
C LEU A 147 -7.73 22.89 3.67
N ILE A 148 -7.15 22.98 4.86
CA ILE A 148 -7.01 21.84 5.78
C ILE A 148 -8.35 21.66 6.52
N LEU A 149 -9.07 20.59 6.18
CA LEU A 149 -10.35 20.21 6.81
C LEU A 149 -10.13 19.43 8.10
N ILE A 150 -9.18 18.47 8.08
CA ILE A 150 -8.73 17.70 9.24
C ILE A 150 -7.22 17.83 9.28
N GLY A 151 -6.70 18.40 10.35
CA GLY A 151 -5.26 18.60 10.55
C GLY A 151 -4.61 17.40 11.23
N GLY A 152 -3.28 17.35 11.19
CA GLY A 152 -2.49 16.28 11.78
C GLY A 152 -1.00 16.46 11.58
N GLU A 153 -0.23 15.56 12.16
CA GLU A 153 1.22 15.49 11.99
C GLU A 153 1.56 14.99 10.58
N LEU A 154 2.33 15.78 9.83
CA LEU A 154 2.84 15.39 8.52
C LEU A 154 4.20 14.71 8.70
N ARG A 155 4.21 13.39 8.46
CA ARG A 155 5.42 12.54 8.53
C ARG A 155 5.96 12.25 7.13
N ASN A 156 7.17 11.68 7.07
CA ASN A 156 7.82 11.31 5.82
C ASN A 156 7.03 10.23 5.06
N ASN A 157 6.92 10.40 3.74
CA ASN A 157 6.45 9.36 2.81
C ASN A 157 5.06 8.80 3.11
N GLN A 158 4.15 9.60 3.67
CA GLN A 158 2.77 9.19 3.93
C GLN A 158 2.00 8.97 2.63
N GLY A 159 1.11 7.98 2.60
CA GLY A 159 0.26 7.70 1.46
C GLY A 159 -0.69 8.86 1.16
N VAL A 160 -0.92 9.14 -0.13
CA VAL A 160 -1.85 10.16 -0.59
C VAL A 160 -2.90 9.53 -1.48
N ALA A 161 -4.18 9.83 -1.23
CA ALA A 161 -5.31 9.41 -2.05
C ALA A 161 -6.15 10.61 -2.49
N PHE A 162 -6.74 10.50 -3.66
CA PHE A 162 -7.57 11.52 -4.30
C PHE A 162 -8.94 10.90 -4.62
N PRO A 163 -9.84 10.79 -3.63
CA PRO A 163 -11.09 10.04 -3.78
C PRO A 163 -12.04 10.63 -4.84
N ASP A 164 -11.94 11.93 -5.09
CA ASP A 164 -12.83 12.65 -6.00
C ASP A 164 -12.22 12.88 -7.40
N SER A 165 -10.90 12.57 -7.58
CA SER A 165 -10.18 12.84 -8.82
C SER A 165 -10.06 11.59 -9.69
N ASN A 166 -10.20 11.77 -10.99
CA ASN A 166 -9.89 10.71 -11.96
C ASN A 166 -8.43 10.82 -12.40
N LEU A 167 -7.56 10.11 -11.69
CA LEU A 167 -6.12 10.16 -11.94
C LEU A 167 -5.74 9.40 -13.21
N SER A 168 -4.83 9.95 -14.00
CA SER A 168 -4.35 9.36 -15.25
C SER A 168 -3.21 8.34 -15.08
N VAL A 169 -2.76 8.09 -13.84
CA VAL A 169 -1.74 7.07 -13.59
C VAL A 169 -2.31 5.67 -13.82
N SER A 170 -1.53 4.77 -14.44
CA SER A 170 -1.93 3.38 -14.64
C SER A 170 -2.10 2.66 -13.29
N ALA A 171 -3.16 1.86 -13.13
CA ALA A 171 -3.35 0.99 -11.97
C ALA A 171 -2.24 -0.07 -11.83
N ILE A 172 -1.57 -0.41 -12.95
CA ILE A 172 -0.45 -1.34 -13.02
C ILE A 172 0.78 -0.57 -13.50
N THR A 173 1.80 -0.48 -12.67
CA THR A 173 3.08 0.18 -12.97
C THR A 173 4.00 -0.72 -13.80
N SER A 174 5.13 -0.18 -14.26
CA SER A 174 6.16 -1.01 -14.92
C SER A 174 6.74 -2.05 -13.95
N LYS A 175 6.98 -1.68 -12.69
CA LYS A 175 7.39 -2.63 -11.64
C LYS A 175 6.38 -3.75 -11.47
N ASP A 176 5.09 -3.42 -11.40
CA ASP A 176 4.04 -4.44 -11.23
C ASP A 176 4.02 -5.44 -12.39
N LYS A 177 4.32 -5.00 -13.62
CA LYS A 177 4.43 -5.90 -14.79
C LYS A 177 5.57 -6.90 -14.65
N ASP A 178 6.70 -6.47 -14.12
CA ASP A 178 7.85 -7.34 -13.88
C ASP A 178 7.59 -8.29 -12.70
N ASP A 179 6.98 -7.78 -11.63
CA ASP A 179 6.52 -8.59 -10.50
C ASP A 179 5.49 -9.65 -10.94
N LEU A 180 4.55 -9.30 -11.82
CA LEU A 180 3.56 -10.24 -12.36
C LEU A 180 4.19 -11.36 -13.19
N LYS A 181 5.20 -11.04 -14.01
CA LYS A 181 5.95 -12.07 -14.75
C LYS A 181 6.59 -13.07 -13.78
N PHE A 182 7.28 -12.55 -12.75
CA PHE A 182 7.84 -13.39 -11.70
C PHE A 182 6.77 -14.25 -11.03
N GLY A 183 5.62 -13.68 -10.67
CA GLY A 183 4.52 -14.44 -10.06
C GLY A 183 4.00 -15.58 -10.94
N ILE A 184 3.89 -15.35 -12.25
CA ILE A 184 3.49 -16.38 -13.23
C ILE A 184 4.56 -17.50 -13.29
N GLU A 185 5.85 -17.14 -13.34
CA GLU A 185 6.95 -18.08 -13.37
C GLU A 185 7.02 -18.93 -12.09
N GLN A 186 6.62 -18.37 -10.95
CA GLN A 186 6.56 -19.05 -9.65
C GLN A 186 5.22 -19.74 -9.36
N ASP A 187 4.29 -19.76 -10.32
CA ASP A 187 2.97 -20.41 -10.22
C ASP A 187 2.20 -19.97 -8.98
N VAL A 188 2.05 -18.64 -8.78
CA VAL A 188 1.22 -18.10 -7.68
C VAL A 188 -0.26 -18.33 -7.97
N ASP A 189 -1.05 -18.58 -6.92
CA ASP A 189 -2.47 -18.94 -7.06
C ASP A 189 -3.38 -17.72 -7.26
N PHE A 190 -3.00 -16.56 -6.67
CA PHE A 190 -3.78 -15.33 -6.72
C PHE A 190 -2.89 -14.11 -6.90
N VAL A 191 -3.45 -13.12 -7.57
CA VAL A 191 -2.89 -11.76 -7.63
C VAL A 191 -3.88 -10.78 -7.00
N ALA A 192 -3.43 -10.01 -6.00
CA ALA A 192 -4.17 -8.90 -5.45
C ALA A 192 -3.69 -7.60 -6.09
N VAL A 193 -4.64 -6.81 -6.62
CA VAL A 193 -4.38 -5.49 -7.21
C VAL A 193 -4.80 -4.43 -6.21
N SER A 194 -3.83 -3.66 -5.68
CA SER A 194 -4.07 -2.74 -4.56
C SER A 194 -4.88 -1.49 -4.95
N PHE A 195 -4.75 -1.03 -6.20
CA PHE A 195 -5.41 0.19 -6.68
C PHE A 195 -6.25 -0.11 -7.90
N VAL A 196 -7.49 -0.56 -7.67
CA VAL A 196 -8.49 -0.77 -8.71
C VAL A 196 -9.26 0.53 -8.95
N ARG A 197 -9.45 0.89 -10.20
CA ARG A 197 -10.21 2.06 -10.65
C ARG A 197 -11.28 1.68 -11.66
#